data_2c02387a2ea30180a8b40d7baf8684fd
#
_entry.id   2c02387a2ea30180a8b40d7baf8684fd
#
_cell.length_a   1.000
_cell.length_b   1.000
_cell.length_c   1.000
_cell.angle_alpha   90.00
_cell.angle_beta   90.00
_cell.angle_gamma   90.00
#
_symmetry.space_group_name_H-M   'P 1'
#
loop_
_entity.id
_entity.type
_entity.pdbx_description
1 polymer ?
#
loop_
_entity_poly.entity_id
_entity_poly.type
_entity_poly.pdbx_seq_one_letter_code
_entity_poly.pdbx_strand_id
1 'polypeptide(L)'
;MCGIIGFTGKLKAQDVLLTGLASLEYRGYDSAGIAYFKDTGKISLRKTVGKVKDLRAICDDDNNSTCGIGHTRWATHGGVTNANAHPHKVGQVALIHNGIIENYHDLATKYDLTDELISETDTEVAAALINKLYEGDPKEALRKAVAEIEGSFAFCVLFKDHPGEIYAVRNVSPMVATYCNDGAFIASDLTAFIAYNKRYFIVPEYHILTMTADGITLEDLDGHSVEPEYMEVNWDVTAAQKDGYPHFMIKEIHEQPAAITRTITPRIKNMLPDFSEDAIADSFFENVSDITIVACGTAMYAGMVGKTMIQNRLHIPVTVAIASEFRYEEPVINEKSMVIVVSQSGETIDTLEALRLANKYTKKTLSIVNVKGSSIARESSYVLYTHAGPEIAVASTKAYTVQVASFYLLACKLAMTQQKISVEEARTFVGTLQEIPNYIEEVLAQAPDIEQLTKRMINANNAFFIGRGLDYTLCMEGALKLKEISYIHAEAYAAGELKHGTIALVSEGVPVIAAATQKHVYSKVISNIREVKARGAYVILLSKDKEITDPSICDVHINLPDVSDEFTIFESVVIFQLIAYYTSVGKGLNPDQPRNLAKSVTVE
;
A
#
# COMPACT_ATOMS: atom_id res chain seq x y z
N MET A 1 5.41 8.11 -2.56
CA MET A 1 4.81 8.89 -1.46
C MET A 1 5.92 9.33 -0.50
N CYS A 2 5.84 10.52 0.03
CA CYS A 2 6.86 11.09 0.92
C CYS A 2 6.58 10.80 2.39
N GLY A 3 7.59 10.93 3.27
CA GLY A 3 7.45 10.83 4.71
C GLY A 3 7.54 12.19 5.39
N ILE A 4 6.56 12.55 6.21
CA ILE A 4 6.55 13.74 7.06
C ILE A 4 6.70 13.34 8.52
N ILE A 5 7.52 14.07 9.27
CA ILE A 5 7.53 14.10 10.73
C ILE A 5 7.74 15.53 11.24
N GLY A 6 7.03 15.91 12.30
CA GLY A 6 7.28 17.11 13.10
C GLY A 6 7.28 16.76 14.58
N PHE A 7 8.11 17.44 15.33
CA PHE A 7 8.24 17.26 16.77
C PHE A 7 8.53 18.60 17.47
N THR A 8 7.84 18.82 18.58
CA THR A 8 8.17 19.89 19.53
C THR A 8 7.95 19.39 20.96
N GLY A 9 8.93 19.54 21.85
CA GLY A 9 8.84 18.99 23.19
C GLY A 9 10.13 19.06 24.00
N LYS A 10 10.40 18.01 24.78
CA LYS A 10 11.53 17.94 25.72
C LYS A 10 12.76 17.22 25.17
N LEU A 11 12.58 16.41 24.13
CA LEU A 11 13.66 15.64 23.52
C LEU A 11 14.44 16.47 22.50
N LYS A 12 15.63 16.01 22.11
CA LYS A 12 16.36 16.58 20.97
C LYS A 12 15.59 16.32 19.67
N ALA A 13 15.08 17.38 19.06
CA ALA A 13 14.27 17.28 17.85
C ALA A 13 15.02 16.55 16.72
N GLN A 14 16.32 16.82 16.54
CA GLN A 14 17.11 16.14 15.51
C GLN A 14 17.06 14.63 15.63
N ASP A 15 17.21 14.06 16.85
CA ASP A 15 17.21 12.63 17.07
C ASP A 15 15.83 12.02 16.80
N VAL A 16 14.76 12.69 17.26
CA VAL A 16 13.38 12.30 17.03
C VAL A 16 13.07 12.30 15.53
N LEU A 17 13.44 13.39 14.84
CA LEU A 17 13.19 13.54 13.39
C LEU A 17 13.95 12.47 12.58
N LEU A 18 15.24 12.26 12.84
CA LEU A 18 16.04 11.27 12.11
C LEU A 18 15.57 9.84 12.37
N THR A 19 15.12 9.54 13.60
CA THR A 19 14.56 8.23 13.93
C THR A 19 13.22 7.98 13.25
N GLY A 20 12.33 8.97 13.31
CA GLY A 20 11.02 8.90 12.64
C GLY A 20 11.13 8.86 11.12
N LEU A 21 12.05 9.65 10.51
CA LEU A 21 12.31 9.59 9.08
C LEU A 21 12.85 8.22 8.64
N ALA A 22 13.72 7.59 9.46
CA ALA A 22 14.21 6.24 9.17
C ALA A 22 13.06 5.21 9.16
N SER A 23 12.08 5.38 10.05
CA SER A 23 10.86 4.55 10.06
C SER A 23 9.91 4.84 8.89
N LEU A 24 10.01 6.02 8.26
CA LEU A 24 9.22 6.43 7.10
C LEU A 24 9.95 6.23 5.76
N GLU A 25 11.20 5.74 5.75
CA GLU A 25 12.03 5.67 4.54
C GLU A 25 11.41 4.77 3.45
N TYR A 26 10.56 3.80 3.83
CA TYR A 26 9.80 2.98 2.88
C TYR A 26 8.80 3.79 2.04
N ARG A 27 8.47 5.02 2.48
CA ARG A 27 7.55 5.94 1.76
C ARG A 27 8.28 6.79 0.71
N GLY A 28 9.56 7.09 0.93
CA GLY A 28 10.37 7.88 -0.01
C GLY A 28 11.82 7.87 0.41
N TYR A 29 12.74 7.79 -0.54
CA TYR A 29 14.18 7.62 -0.29
C TYR A 29 15.07 8.30 -1.33
N ASP A 30 14.52 9.21 -2.15
CA ASP A 30 15.28 9.96 -3.18
C ASP A 30 16.08 11.09 -2.56
N SER A 31 15.53 11.74 -1.56
CA SER A 31 16.21 12.75 -0.75
C SER A 31 15.58 12.84 0.64
N ALA A 32 16.33 13.39 1.60
CA ALA A 32 15.88 13.60 2.96
C ALA A 32 16.36 14.94 3.49
N GLY A 33 15.61 15.50 4.45
CA GLY A 33 16.03 16.74 5.12
C GLY A 33 15.21 17.08 6.35
N ILE A 34 15.79 17.93 7.19
CA ILE A 34 15.20 18.45 8.42
C ILE A 34 15.35 19.98 8.48
N ALA A 35 14.39 20.62 9.13
CA ALA A 35 14.48 22.03 9.57
C ALA A 35 14.20 22.11 11.06
N TYR A 36 14.95 22.94 11.78
CA TYR A 36 14.86 23.11 13.22
C TYR A 36 15.29 24.51 13.66
N PHE A 37 14.82 24.93 14.83
CA PHE A 37 15.25 26.19 15.42
C PHE A 37 16.63 26.03 16.09
N LYS A 38 17.56 26.95 15.81
CA LYS A 38 18.79 27.13 16.59
C LYS A 38 18.52 27.96 17.86
N ASP A 39 19.39 27.89 18.84
CA ASP A 39 19.33 28.70 20.07
C ASP A 39 19.24 30.20 19.77
N THR A 40 19.68 30.62 18.59
CA THR A 40 19.58 32.00 18.09
C THR A 40 18.19 32.38 17.57
N GLY A 41 17.20 31.51 17.62
CA GLY A 41 15.86 31.66 17.02
C GLY A 41 15.83 31.60 15.49
N LYS A 42 16.96 31.25 14.85
CA LYS A 42 16.99 31.06 13.38
C LYS A 42 16.63 29.64 12.97
N ILE A 43 15.86 29.49 11.91
CA ILE A 43 15.57 28.20 11.30
C ILE A 43 16.81 27.75 10.49
N SER A 44 17.34 26.59 10.83
CA SER A 44 18.44 25.90 10.14
C SER A 44 17.91 24.72 9.35
N LEU A 45 18.50 24.46 8.19
CA LEU A 45 18.16 23.33 7.32
C LEU A 45 19.36 22.40 7.16
N ARG A 46 19.08 21.08 7.12
CA ARG A 46 20.00 20.05 6.65
C ARG A 46 19.22 19.19 5.67
N LYS A 47 19.67 19.11 4.41
CA LYS A 47 19.03 18.32 3.37
C LYS A 47 20.05 17.75 2.38
N THR A 48 19.78 16.55 1.88
CA THR A 48 20.66 15.84 0.95
C THR A 48 19.87 14.92 0.03
N VAL A 49 20.41 14.69 -1.15
CA VAL A 49 20.03 13.56 -2.00
C VAL A 49 20.44 12.25 -1.31
N GLY A 50 19.61 11.23 -1.41
CA GLY A 50 19.85 9.92 -0.81
C GLY A 50 19.00 9.66 0.43
N LYS A 51 19.42 8.66 1.21
CA LYS A 51 18.68 8.09 2.34
C LYS A 51 18.87 8.88 3.64
N VAL A 52 18.07 8.54 4.65
CA VAL A 52 18.16 9.16 5.99
C VAL A 52 19.54 8.95 6.63
N LYS A 53 20.26 7.86 6.33
CA LYS A 53 21.65 7.66 6.76
C LYS A 53 22.60 8.73 6.22
N ASP A 54 22.37 9.18 4.98
CA ASP A 54 23.20 10.20 4.33
C ASP A 54 22.88 11.59 4.93
N LEU A 55 21.60 11.85 5.26
CA LEU A 55 21.20 13.03 6.02
C LEU A 55 21.85 13.06 7.42
N ARG A 56 21.84 11.93 8.13
CA ARG A 56 22.46 11.81 9.46
C ARG A 56 23.94 12.19 9.44
N ALA A 57 24.66 11.82 8.39
CA ALA A 57 26.09 12.09 8.23
C ALA A 57 26.43 13.59 8.09
N ILE A 58 25.47 14.45 7.74
CA ILE A 58 25.64 15.91 7.58
C ILE A 58 24.95 16.72 8.70
N CYS A 59 24.35 16.05 9.68
CA CYS A 59 23.73 16.70 10.84
C CYS A 59 24.78 17.04 11.92
N ASP A 60 24.49 18.07 12.69
CA ASP A 60 25.37 18.55 13.77
C ASP A 60 25.15 17.69 15.04
N ASP A 61 26.19 17.09 15.62
CA ASP A 61 26.09 16.23 16.82
C ASP A 61 25.70 17.01 18.09
N ASP A 62 25.99 18.30 18.15
CA ASP A 62 25.74 19.18 19.30
C ASP A 62 24.44 19.99 19.20
N ASN A 63 23.54 19.60 18.28
CA ASN A 63 22.25 20.25 18.11
C ASN A 63 21.30 19.93 19.29
N ASN A 64 20.93 20.96 20.04
CA ASN A 64 20.02 20.87 21.19
C ASN A 64 18.61 21.40 20.91
N SER A 65 18.26 21.64 19.65
CA SER A 65 16.89 22.05 19.28
C SER A 65 15.84 21.06 19.77
N THR A 66 14.74 21.59 20.29
CA THR A 66 13.59 20.81 20.76
C THR A 66 12.38 20.92 19.84
N CYS A 67 12.47 21.65 18.73
CA CYS A 67 11.40 21.83 17.78
C CYS A 67 11.93 21.76 16.35
N GLY A 68 11.27 20.97 15.49
CA GLY A 68 11.63 20.85 14.10
C GLY A 68 10.68 19.98 13.27
N ILE A 69 10.90 20.01 11.97
CA ILE A 69 10.18 19.24 10.94
C ILE A 69 11.16 18.48 10.07
N GLY A 70 10.75 17.33 9.54
CA GLY A 70 11.59 16.50 8.71
C GLY A 70 10.80 15.79 7.61
N HIS A 71 11.49 15.46 6.53
CA HIS A 71 10.90 14.91 5.31
C HIS A 71 11.81 13.89 4.63
N THR A 72 11.21 12.82 4.10
CA THR A 72 11.80 11.94 3.09
C THR A 72 10.99 12.05 1.81
N ARG A 73 11.69 12.32 0.70
CA ARG A 73 11.06 12.64 -0.57
C ARG A 73 11.05 11.44 -1.53
N TRP A 74 9.93 11.26 -2.19
CA TRP A 74 9.82 10.64 -3.48
C TRP A 74 9.50 11.72 -4.51
N ALA A 75 10.38 11.89 -5.50
CA ALA A 75 10.27 12.98 -6.46
C ALA A 75 9.07 12.78 -7.39
N THR A 76 8.16 13.76 -7.40
CA THR A 76 7.03 13.91 -8.33
C THR A 76 7.25 15.10 -9.25
N HIS A 77 7.57 16.28 -8.70
CA HIS A 77 7.86 17.53 -9.40
C HIS A 77 9.31 17.96 -9.18
N GLY A 78 10.05 18.20 -10.27
CA GLY A 78 11.46 18.50 -10.25
C GLY A 78 12.38 17.28 -10.01
N GLY A 79 13.61 17.35 -10.49
CA GLY A 79 14.60 16.26 -10.42
C GLY A 79 15.04 15.94 -8.98
N VAL A 80 15.82 14.85 -8.85
CA VAL A 80 16.42 14.46 -7.56
C VAL A 80 17.68 15.29 -7.34
N THR A 81 17.53 16.43 -6.70
CA THR A 81 18.61 17.39 -6.40
C THR A 81 18.51 17.91 -4.96
N ASN A 82 19.59 18.47 -4.41
CA ASN A 82 19.56 19.09 -3.09
C ASN A 82 18.66 20.33 -3.06
N ALA A 83 18.51 21.07 -4.15
CA ALA A 83 17.61 22.21 -4.26
C ALA A 83 16.16 21.76 -4.08
N ASN A 84 15.77 20.69 -4.77
CA ASN A 84 14.43 20.13 -4.77
C ASN A 84 14.10 19.27 -3.53
N ALA A 85 15.10 18.95 -2.69
CA ALA A 85 14.86 18.26 -1.42
C ALA A 85 14.13 19.17 -0.42
N HIS A 86 13.19 18.59 0.35
CA HIS A 86 12.53 19.29 1.47
C HIS A 86 13.43 19.29 2.72
N PRO A 87 13.24 20.26 3.64
CA PRO A 87 12.31 21.38 3.65
C PRO A 87 12.67 22.50 2.67
N HIS A 88 11.66 23.24 2.20
CA HIS A 88 11.85 24.51 1.49
C HIS A 88 11.73 25.68 2.47
N LYS A 89 12.64 26.68 2.32
CA LYS A 89 12.64 27.87 3.18
C LYS A 89 12.60 29.12 2.32
N VAL A 90 11.54 29.89 2.48
CA VAL A 90 11.36 31.21 1.85
C VAL A 90 11.06 32.23 2.94
N GLY A 91 11.86 33.27 3.02
CA GLY A 91 11.69 34.37 4.00
C GLY A 91 11.61 33.85 5.45
N GLN A 92 10.46 34.02 6.07
CA GLN A 92 10.17 33.64 7.46
C GLN A 92 9.69 32.21 7.60
N VAL A 93 9.35 31.52 6.50
CA VAL A 93 8.67 30.22 6.46
C VAL A 93 9.63 29.11 6.09
N ALA A 94 9.54 27.97 6.79
CA ALA A 94 10.11 26.69 6.35
C ALA A 94 8.99 25.63 6.29
N LEU A 95 8.84 24.98 5.15
CA LEU A 95 7.73 24.10 4.80
C LEU A 95 8.23 22.72 4.37
N ILE A 96 7.54 21.68 4.84
CA ILE A 96 7.55 20.34 4.24
C ILE A 96 6.15 19.98 3.75
N HIS A 97 6.06 19.22 2.66
CA HIS A 97 4.82 18.94 1.97
C HIS A 97 4.79 17.51 1.42
N ASN A 98 3.65 16.84 1.63
CA ASN A 98 3.23 15.65 0.89
C ASN A 98 2.00 16.00 0.06
N GLY A 99 2.02 15.73 -1.22
CA GLY A 99 0.92 16.03 -2.13
C GLY A 99 1.39 16.59 -3.46
N ILE A 100 0.45 17.13 -4.21
CA ILE A 100 0.66 17.87 -5.46
C ILE A 100 -0.24 19.11 -5.45
N ILE A 101 0.35 20.27 -5.71
CA ILE A 101 -0.39 21.51 -5.89
C ILE A 101 -0.59 21.72 -7.38
N GLU A 102 -1.79 21.45 -7.85
CA GLU A 102 -2.09 21.40 -9.30
C GLU A 102 -1.97 22.77 -9.97
N ASN A 103 -2.37 23.81 -9.27
CA ASN A 103 -2.37 25.19 -9.77
C ASN A 103 -1.10 26.00 -9.41
N TYR A 104 0.03 25.36 -9.07
CA TYR A 104 1.24 26.03 -8.58
C TYR A 104 1.81 27.07 -9.57
N HIS A 105 1.71 26.84 -10.88
CA HIS A 105 2.14 27.80 -11.89
C HIS A 105 1.29 29.08 -11.90
N ASP A 106 -0.03 28.93 -11.75
CA ASP A 106 -0.98 30.03 -11.69
C ASP A 106 -0.76 30.86 -10.41
N LEU A 107 -0.53 30.17 -9.28
CA LEU A 107 -0.20 30.81 -8.01
C LEU A 107 1.12 31.59 -8.08
N ALA A 108 2.17 31.00 -8.68
CA ALA A 108 3.45 31.68 -8.87
C ALA A 108 3.31 32.96 -9.70
N THR A 109 2.48 32.92 -10.72
CA THR A 109 2.19 34.09 -11.57
C THR A 109 1.33 35.13 -10.84
N LYS A 110 0.21 34.69 -10.22
CA LYS A 110 -0.76 35.55 -9.54
C LYS A 110 -0.14 36.38 -8.42
N TYR A 111 0.79 35.78 -7.68
CA TYR A 111 1.42 36.38 -6.51
C TYR A 111 2.83 36.91 -6.77
N ASP A 112 3.32 36.85 -8.02
CA ASP A 112 4.65 37.33 -8.44
C ASP A 112 5.77 36.70 -7.59
N LEU A 113 5.80 35.36 -7.58
CA LEU A 113 6.73 34.57 -6.74
C LEU A 113 7.95 34.07 -7.51
N THR A 114 7.96 34.15 -8.83
CA THR A 114 8.92 33.45 -9.73
C THR A 114 10.38 33.78 -9.44
N ASP A 115 10.67 35.02 -9.09
CA ASP A 115 12.04 35.50 -8.84
C ASP A 115 12.61 35.04 -7.48
N GLU A 116 11.78 34.52 -6.57
CA GLU A 116 12.17 34.00 -5.27
C GLU A 116 12.47 32.51 -5.25
N LEU A 117 12.10 31.77 -6.33
CA LEU A 117 12.19 30.33 -6.38
C LEU A 117 13.59 29.86 -6.81
N ILE A 118 14.14 28.88 -6.08
CA ILE A 118 15.43 28.25 -6.36
C ILE A 118 15.29 26.77 -6.74
N SER A 119 14.11 26.18 -6.56
CA SER A 119 13.80 24.80 -6.92
C SER A 119 12.72 24.72 -7.99
N GLU A 120 12.51 23.51 -8.50
CA GLU A 120 11.50 23.20 -9.51
C GLU A 120 10.22 22.63 -8.88
N THR A 121 10.05 22.76 -7.53
CA THR A 121 8.98 22.08 -6.81
C THR A 121 7.76 22.99 -6.60
N ASP A 122 6.58 22.43 -6.71
CA ASP A 122 5.31 23.02 -6.29
C ASP A 122 5.33 23.43 -4.80
N THR A 123 6.07 22.68 -3.99
CA THR A 123 6.22 22.96 -2.55
C THR A 123 6.92 24.28 -2.25
N GLU A 124 7.94 24.65 -3.03
CA GLU A 124 8.58 25.96 -2.83
C GLU A 124 7.64 27.11 -3.18
N VAL A 125 6.78 26.92 -4.19
CA VAL A 125 5.72 27.89 -4.52
C VAL A 125 4.75 28.05 -3.33
N ALA A 126 4.34 26.94 -2.69
CA ALA A 126 3.52 27.02 -1.48
C ALA A 126 4.23 27.74 -0.33
N ALA A 127 5.51 27.46 -0.12
CA ALA A 127 6.29 28.17 0.92
C ALA A 127 6.38 29.67 0.64
N ALA A 128 6.59 30.06 -0.62
CA ALA A 128 6.62 31.45 -1.05
C ALA A 128 5.25 32.13 -0.90
N LEU A 129 4.17 31.43 -1.28
CA LEU A 129 2.80 31.92 -1.11
C LEU A 129 2.47 32.17 0.37
N ILE A 130 2.74 31.19 1.24
CA ILE A 130 2.50 31.33 2.68
C ILE A 130 3.33 32.49 3.23
N ASN A 131 4.61 32.62 2.84
CA ASN A 131 5.44 33.75 3.25
C ASN A 131 4.91 35.10 2.76
N LYS A 132 4.38 35.16 1.55
CA LYS A 132 3.79 36.40 0.96
C LYS A 132 2.51 36.82 1.70
N LEU A 133 1.71 35.85 2.15
CA LEU A 133 0.46 36.08 2.88
C LEU A 133 0.67 36.26 4.40
N TYR A 134 1.90 36.07 4.89
CA TYR A 134 2.21 36.12 6.30
C TYR A 134 2.37 37.58 6.79
N GLU A 135 1.48 37.98 7.69
CA GLU A 135 1.43 39.32 8.29
C GLU A 135 1.61 39.27 9.84
N GLY A 136 2.27 38.22 10.36
CA GLY A 136 2.52 38.03 11.80
C GLY A 136 1.57 37.01 12.47
N ASP A 137 0.56 36.53 11.77
CA ASP A 137 -0.32 35.43 12.23
C ASP A 137 -0.17 34.21 11.32
N PRO A 138 0.48 33.10 11.82
CA PRO A 138 0.65 31.87 11.07
C PRO A 138 -0.65 31.23 10.60
N LYS A 139 -1.67 31.24 11.45
CA LYS A 139 -2.95 30.59 11.15
C LYS A 139 -3.69 31.32 10.04
N GLU A 140 -3.70 32.65 10.10
CA GLU A 140 -4.32 33.46 9.06
C GLU A 140 -3.60 33.33 7.72
N ALA A 141 -2.27 33.25 7.72
CA ALA A 141 -1.49 32.98 6.51
C ALA A 141 -1.83 31.63 5.89
N LEU A 142 -1.98 30.59 6.71
CA LEU A 142 -2.38 29.25 6.26
C LEU A 142 -3.82 29.24 5.73
N ARG A 143 -4.79 29.90 6.39
CA ARG A 143 -6.16 30.01 5.89
C ARG A 143 -6.22 30.63 4.50
N LYS A 144 -5.54 31.77 4.34
CA LYS A 144 -5.46 32.44 3.03
C LYS A 144 -4.79 31.57 1.97
N ALA A 145 -3.70 30.88 2.32
CA ALA A 145 -2.98 30.05 1.37
C ALA A 145 -3.79 28.83 0.92
N VAL A 146 -4.42 28.09 1.85
CA VAL A 146 -5.19 26.87 1.49
C VAL A 146 -6.49 27.18 0.75
N ALA A 147 -7.01 28.41 0.85
CA ALA A 147 -8.15 28.85 0.05
C ALA A 147 -7.81 29.08 -1.42
N GLU A 148 -6.54 29.25 -1.76
CA GLU A 148 -6.03 29.47 -3.12
C GLU A 148 -5.47 28.20 -3.77
N ILE A 149 -5.09 27.20 -2.96
CA ILE A 149 -4.41 25.98 -3.42
C ILE A 149 -5.42 24.95 -3.92
N GLU A 150 -5.19 24.46 -5.12
CA GLU A 150 -5.91 23.31 -5.70
C GLU A 150 -5.02 22.07 -5.66
N GLY A 151 -5.64 20.89 -5.38
CA GLY A 151 -4.94 19.61 -5.31
C GLY A 151 -4.86 19.03 -3.91
N SER A 152 -3.96 18.06 -3.74
CA SER A 152 -3.76 17.35 -2.47
C SER A 152 -2.55 17.88 -1.72
N PHE A 153 -2.67 18.08 -0.41
CA PHE A 153 -1.55 18.55 0.40
C PHE A 153 -1.61 18.09 1.86
N ALA A 154 -0.44 17.94 2.45
CA ALA A 154 -0.22 17.85 3.89
C ALA A 154 1.01 18.72 4.22
N PHE A 155 0.79 19.86 4.83
CA PHE A 155 1.80 20.83 5.19
C PHE A 155 2.20 20.73 6.65
N CYS A 156 3.52 20.77 6.93
CA CYS A 156 4.04 21.16 8.25
C CYS A 156 4.96 22.36 8.09
N VAL A 157 4.72 23.39 8.89
CA VAL A 157 5.30 24.72 8.71
C VAL A 157 5.92 25.24 9.99
N LEU A 158 7.13 25.79 9.88
CA LEU A 158 7.78 26.59 10.91
C LEU A 158 7.79 28.06 10.49
N PHE A 159 7.42 28.95 11.40
CA PHE A 159 7.54 30.42 11.25
C PHE A 159 8.67 30.90 12.15
N LYS A 160 9.58 31.68 11.61
CA LYS A 160 10.83 32.10 12.29
C LYS A 160 10.59 32.85 13.60
N ASP A 161 9.53 33.65 13.68
CA ASP A 161 9.14 34.45 14.83
C ASP A 161 8.20 33.73 15.81
N HIS A 162 7.88 32.44 15.53
CA HIS A 162 7.15 31.55 16.41
C HIS A 162 8.01 30.31 16.79
N PRO A 163 9.14 30.51 17.51
CA PRO A 163 10.03 29.42 17.88
C PRO A 163 9.35 28.47 18.85
N GLY A 164 9.50 27.16 18.61
CA GLY A 164 8.90 26.10 19.42
C GLY A 164 7.50 25.69 18.96
N GLU A 165 6.94 26.33 17.95
CA GLU A 165 5.63 26.02 17.39
C GLU A 165 5.75 25.38 16.02
N ILE A 166 4.87 24.39 15.75
CA ILE A 166 4.69 23.77 14.44
C ILE A 166 3.23 23.94 14.06
N TYR A 167 3.00 24.41 12.84
CA TYR A 167 1.66 24.55 12.27
C TYR A 167 1.47 23.51 11.18
N ALA A 168 0.28 22.91 11.09
CA ALA A 168 0.00 21.94 10.06
C ALA A 168 -1.44 22.06 9.55
N VAL A 169 -1.62 21.74 8.27
CA VAL A 169 -2.92 21.68 7.62
C VAL A 169 -2.85 20.66 6.48
N ARG A 170 -3.96 19.97 6.21
CA ARG A 170 -4.00 18.99 5.13
C ARG A 170 -5.30 19.04 4.33
N ASN A 171 -5.19 18.52 3.11
CA ASN A 171 -6.29 18.10 2.26
C ASN A 171 -5.90 16.79 1.54
N VAL A 172 -6.69 15.74 1.64
CA VAL A 172 -6.48 14.39 1.07
C VAL A 172 -5.26 13.67 1.66
N SER A 173 -4.04 14.21 1.50
CA SER A 173 -2.80 13.58 1.95
C SER A 173 -2.83 13.24 3.45
N PRO A 174 -2.42 11.99 3.86
CA PRO A 174 -2.58 11.53 5.24
C PRO A 174 -1.67 12.27 6.23
N MET A 175 -2.22 12.55 7.42
CA MET A 175 -1.51 13.16 8.52
C MET A 175 -2.13 12.75 9.85
N VAL A 176 -1.29 12.29 10.78
CA VAL A 176 -1.65 11.84 12.12
C VAL A 176 -0.85 12.60 13.18
N ALA A 177 -1.44 12.83 14.35
CA ALA A 177 -0.77 13.55 15.42
C ALA A 177 -1.03 12.91 16.79
N THR A 178 -0.13 13.19 17.73
CA THR A 178 -0.25 12.76 19.12
C THR A 178 0.45 13.71 20.07
N TYR A 179 0.01 13.70 21.33
CA TYR A 179 0.68 14.39 22.43
C TYR A 179 0.93 13.41 23.59
N CYS A 180 2.13 13.46 24.17
CA CYS A 180 2.54 12.69 25.32
C CYS A 180 3.49 13.49 26.23
N ASN A 181 4.03 12.84 27.27
CA ASN A 181 4.92 13.49 28.24
C ASN A 181 6.23 14.05 27.62
N ASP A 182 6.65 13.52 26.48
CA ASP A 182 7.86 13.95 25.77
C ASP A 182 7.61 15.17 24.86
N GLY A 183 6.34 15.41 24.49
CA GLY A 183 5.92 16.52 23.64
C GLY A 183 4.86 16.13 22.62
N ALA A 184 4.72 16.95 21.60
CA ALA A 184 3.78 16.78 20.49
C ALA A 184 4.49 16.26 19.24
N PHE A 185 3.85 15.30 18.55
CA PHE A 185 4.32 14.68 17.33
C PHE A 185 3.26 14.78 16.23
N ILE A 186 3.71 14.99 15.02
CA ILE A 186 2.90 14.90 13.82
C ILE A 186 3.66 14.09 12.75
N ALA A 187 2.97 13.26 11.99
CA ALA A 187 3.61 12.48 10.95
C ALA A 187 2.62 12.09 9.84
N SER A 188 3.15 11.68 8.70
CA SER A 188 2.35 11.09 7.62
C SER A 188 1.96 9.63 7.87
N ASP A 189 2.59 8.96 8.86
CA ASP A 189 2.29 7.59 9.26
C ASP A 189 2.67 7.35 10.73
N LEU A 190 1.93 6.48 11.41
CA LEU A 190 2.10 6.13 12.82
C LEU A 190 3.49 5.56 13.15
N THR A 191 4.12 4.87 12.21
CA THR A 191 5.42 4.24 12.39
C THR A 191 6.52 5.22 12.81
N ALA A 192 6.34 6.52 12.50
CA ALA A 192 7.28 7.56 12.86
C ALA A 192 7.36 7.84 14.38
N PHE A 193 6.27 7.66 15.11
CA PHE A 193 6.20 8.02 16.54
C PHE A 193 5.55 6.98 17.45
N ILE A 194 5.13 5.83 16.92
CA ILE A 194 4.43 4.80 17.71
C ILE A 194 5.25 4.28 18.92
N ALA A 195 6.57 4.37 18.84
CA ALA A 195 7.46 4.03 19.95
C ALA A 195 7.31 4.98 21.16
N TYR A 196 6.83 6.20 20.94
CA TYR A 196 6.61 7.21 21.98
C TYR A 196 5.18 7.19 22.50
N ASN A 197 4.17 7.00 21.61
CA ASN A 197 2.77 6.95 22.03
C ASN A 197 1.93 6.09 21.07
N LYS A 198 1.10 5.21 21.64
CA LYS A 198 0.13 4.38 20.91
C LYS A 198 -1.22 5.07 20.69
N ARG A 199 -1.48 6.17 21.40
CA ARG A 199 -2.70 6.98 21.27
C ARG A 199 -2.45 8.09 20.26
N TYR A 200 -3.32 8.26 19.27
CA TYR A 200 -3.17 9.22 18.19
C TYR A 200 -4.53 9.67 17.67
N PHE A 201 -4.54 10.73 16.87
CA PHE A 201 -5.71 11.12 16.08
C PHE A 201 -5.31 11.45 14.65
N ILE A 202 -6.28 11.36 13.74
CA ILE A 202 -6.12 11.79 12.34
C ILE A 202 -6.43 13.28 12.29
N VAL A 203 -5.53 14.06 11.72
CA VAL A 203 -5.78 15.50 11.49
C VAL A 203 -6.91 15.61 10.45
N PRO A 204 -8.06 16.24 10.75
CA PRO A 204 -9.13 16.40 9.78
C PRO A 204 -8.71 17.31 8.60
N GLU A 205 -9.36 17.14 7.46
CA GLU A 205 -9.10 17.99 6.29
C GLU A 205 -9.52 19.42 6.56
N TYR A 206 -8.75 20.38 6.04
CA TYR A 206 -9.00 21.83 6.20
C TYR A 206 -9.11 22.28 7.66
N HIS A 207 -8.37 21.61 8.56
CA HIS A 207 -8.21 22.07 9.94
C HIS A 207 -6.76 22.45 10.19
N ILE A 208 -6.56 23.56 10.90
CA ILE A 208 -5.24 24.03 11.29
C ILE A 208 -4.89 23.43 12.64
N LEU A 209 -3.82 22.68 12.66
CA LEU A 209 -3.24 22.12 13.87
C LEU A 209 -2.06 22.99 14.30
N THR A 210 -2.03 23.38 15.57
CA THR A 210 -0.90 24.04 16.20
C THR A 210 -0.32 23.15 17.28
N MET A 211 0.97 22.86 17.20
CA MET A 211 1.72 22.06 18.17
C MET A 211 2.69 22.94 18.94
N THR A 212 2.68 22.78 20.25
CA THR A 212 3.66 23.36 21.19
C THR A 212 4.23 22.25 22.07
N ALA A 213 5.27 22.54 22.84
CA ALA A 213 5.81 21.60 23.83
C ALA A 213 4.77 21.17 24.89
N ASP A 214 3.76 22.00 25.12
CA ASP A 214 2.75 21.83 26.17
C ASP A 214 1.43 21.22 25.67
N GLY A 215 1.25 21.06 24.34
CA GLY A 215 0.03 20.49 23.80
C GLY A 215 -0.22 20.71 22.31
N ILE A 216 -1.39 20.26 21.90
CA ILE A 216 -1.90 20.40 20.54
C ILE A 216 -3.23 21.11 20.59
N THR A 217 -3.45 22.09 19.71
CA THR A 217 -4.76 22.69 19.45
C THR A 217 -5.15 22.46 17.99
N LEU A 218 -6.45 22.28 17.76
CA LEU A 218 -7.02 22.07 16.45
C LEU A 218 -8.17 23.04 16.24
N GLU A 219 -8.22 23.70 15.09
CA GLU A 219 -9.31 24.60 14.71
C GLU A 219 -9.70 24.41 13.24
N ASP A 220 -10.96 24.66 12.92
CA ASP A 220 -11.42 24.71 11.53
C ASP A 220 -10.94 26.00 10.82
N LEU A 221 -11.24 26.14 9.53
CA LEU A 221 -10.86 27.35 8.77
C LEU A 221 -11.58 28.63 9.22
N ASP A 222 -12.70 28.50 9.96
CA ASP A 222 -13.42 29.63 10.53
C ASP A 222 -12.87 30.04 11.92
N GLY A 223 -11.90 29.27 12.44
CA GLY A 223 -11.24 29.53 13.73
C GLY A 223 -11.96 28.92 14.94
N HIS A 224 -12.96 28.04 14.73
CA HIS A 224 -13.60 27.35 15.82
C HIS A 224 -12.73 26.19 16.30
N SER A 225 -12.55 26.09 17.63
CA SER A 225 -11.80 25.00 18.24
C SER A 225 -12.51 23.67 18.05
N VAL A 226 -11.75 22.64 17.69
CA VAL A 226 -12.21 21.26 17.48
C VAL A 226 -11.47 20.33 18.41
N GLU A 227 -12.19 19.45 19.11
CA GLU A 227 -11.58 18.41 19.95
C GLU A 227 -11.12 17.23 19.08
N PRO A 228 -9.84 16.80 19.20
CA PRO A 228 -9.34 15.64 18.46
C PRO A 228 -10.00 14.33 18.87
N GLU A 229 -10.44 13.53 17.92
CA GLU A 229 -10.92 12.18 18.16
C GLU A 229 -9.75 11.20 18.25
N TYR A 230 -9.37 10.81 19.46
CA TYR A 230 -8.26 9.91 19.70
C TYR A 230 -8.61 8.45 19.47
N MET A 231 -7.71 7.75 18.79
CA MET A 231 -7.69 6.32 18.56
C MET A 231 -6.48 5.69 19.24
N GLU A 232 -6.51 4.37 19.43
CA GLU A 232 -5.39 3.61 19.98
C GLU A 232 -4.94 2.51 19.04
N VAL A 233 -3.62 2.35 18.90
CA VAL A 233 -3.00 1.28 18.13
C VAL A 233 -3.04 -0.01 18.94
N ASN A 234 -3.58 -1.08 18.36
CA ASN A 234 -3.76 -2.39 19.00
C ASN A 234 -2.71 -3.45 18.58
N TRP A 235 -1.66 -3.06 17.86
CA TRP A 235 -0.55 -3.94 17.49
C TRP A 235 0.76 -3.53 18.20
N ASP A 236 1.68 -4.49 18.34
CA ASP A 236 2.95 -4.24 19.03
C ASP A 236 3.94 -3.50 18.11
N VAL A 237 4.71 -2.59 18.69
CA VAL A 237 5.80 -1.86 18.00
C VAL A 237 6.82 -2.82 17.38
N THR A 238 7.05 -3.99 18.00
CA THR A 238 7.91 -5.05 17.46
C THR A 238 7.42 -5.59 16.12
N ALA A 239 6.11 -5.54 15.83
CA ALA A 239 5.56 -5.97 14.56
C ALA A 239 6.12 -5.17 13.35
N ALA A 240 6.58 -3.94 13.58
CA ALA A 240 7.24 -3.11 12.57
C ALA A 240 8.77 -3.31 12.53
N GLN A 241 9.31 -4.37 13.15
CA GLN A 241 10.73 -4.73 13.12
C GLN A 241 10.95 -5.98 12.26
N LYS A 242 12.20 -6.22 11.86
CA LYS A 242 12.55 -7.37 11.00
C LYS A 242 12.56 -8.74 11.72
N ASP A 243 12.53 -8.79 13.02
CA ASP A 243 12.51 -10.00 13.85
C ASP A 243 13.56 -11.06 13.45
N GLY A 244 14.78 -10.61 13.15
CA GLY A 244 15.88 -11.47 12.72
C GLY A 244 15.90 -11.82 11.23
N TYR A 245 14.88 -11.51 10.46
CA TYR A 245 14.91 -11.68 9.01
C TYR A 245 15.80 -10.63 8.33
N PRO A 246 16.46 -10.95 7.20
CA PRO A 246 17.31 -10.00 6.50
C PRO A 246 16.50 -8.85 5.86
N HIS A 247 15.25 -9.12 5.45
CA HIS A 247 14.35 -8.17 4.79
C HIS A 247 12.94 -8.26 5.37
N PHE A 248 12.18 -7.16 5.29
CA PHE A 248 10.76 -7.14 5.65
C PHE A 248 9.94 -8.07 4.76
N MET A 249 10.19 -8.08 3.45
CA MET A 249 9.42 -8.89 2.52
C MET A 249 9.43 -10.38 2.90
N ILE A 250 10.58 -10.96 3.22
CA ILE A 250 10.63 -12.38 3.62
C ILE A 250 9.96 -12.63 4.96
N LYS A 251 10.08 -11.71 5.94
CA LYS A 251 9.30 -11.76 7.18
C LYS A 251 7.80 -11.79 6.87
N GLU A 252 7.33 -10.86 6.05
CA GLU A 252 5.93 -10.70 5.68
C GLU A 252 5.39 -11.90 4.89
N ILE A 253 6.23 -12.56 4.09
CA ILE A 253 5.90 -13.85 3.45
C ILE A 253 5.68 -14.93 4.51
N HIS A 254 6.54 -15.02 5.52
CA HIS A 254 6.40 -15.97 6.62
C HIS A 254 5.26 -15.64 7.60
N GLU A 255 4.79 -14.41 7.66
CA GLU A 255 3.67 -14.00 8.51
C GLU A 255 2.29 -14.36 7.93
N GLN A 256 2.20 -14.81 6.68
CA GLN A 256 0.92 -15.07 5.99
C GLN A 256 0.01 -16.07 6.73
N PRO A 257 0.47 -17.19 7.27
CA PRO A 257 -0.37 -18.10 8.04
C PRO A 257 -1.09 -17.40 9.21
N ALA A 258 -0.32 -16.68 10.01
CA ALA A 258 -0.85 -15.94 11.16
C ALA A 258 -1.75 -14.77 10.73
N ALA A 259 -1.42 -14.08 9.63
CA ALA A 259 -2.21 -12.99 9.11
C ALA A 259 -3.59 -13.46 8.60
N ILE A 260 -3.64 -14.57 7.87
CA ILE A 260 -4.90 -15.20 7.44
C ILE A 260 -5.75 -15.56 8.66
N THR A 261 -5.17 -16.23 9.65
CA THR A 261 -5.87 -16.61 10.88
C THR A 261 -6.49 -15.39 11.57
N ARG A 262 -5.73 -14.29 11.74
CA ARG A 262 -6.25 -13.04 12.33
C ARG A 262 -7.36 -12.41 11.49
N THR A 263 -7.31 -12.56 10.18
CA THR A 263 -8.31 -12.00 9.26
C THR A 263 -9.63 -12.76 9.33
N ILE A 264 -9.58 -14.10 9.33
CA ILE A 264 -10.79 -14.90 9.18
C ILE A 264 -11.45 -15.27 10.51
N THR A 265 -10.68 -15.50 11.59
CA THR A 265 -11.20 -16.01 12.86
C THR A 265 -12.32 -15.14 13.46
N PRO A 266 -12.23 -13.80 13.51
CA PRO A 266 -13.31 -12.96 14.05
C PRO A 266 -14.61 -13.05 13.26
N ARG A 267 -14.52 -13.51 12.00
CA ARG A 267 -15.63 -13.57 11.04
C ARG A 267 -16.18 -14.97 10.83
N ILE A 268 -15.90 -15.88 11.75
CA ILE A 268 -16.41 -17.26 11.71
C ILE A 268 -17.09 -17.57 13.02
N LYS A 269 -18.42 -17.82 12.98
CA LYS A 269 -19.19 -18.31 14.11
C LYS A 269 -19.93 -19.60 13.73
N ASN A 270 -19.79 -20.63 14.53
CA ASN A 270 -20.39 -21.95 14.27
C ASN A 270 -19.99 -22.53 12.89
N MET A 271 -18.75 -22.31 12.46
CA MET A 271 -18.24 -22.72 11.15
C MET A 271 -18.95 -22.06 9.96
N LEU A 272 -19.51 -20.86 10.15
CA LEU A 272 -20.19 -20.07 9.12
C LEU A 272 -19.65 -18.64 9.11
N PRO A 273 -19.65 -17.94 7.94
CA PRO A 273 -19.21 -16.56 7.86
C PRO A 273 -20.19 -15.63 8.58
N ASP A 274 -19.66 -14.82 9.49
CA ASP A 274 -20.39 -13.84 10.30
C ASP A 274 -19.62 -12.51 10.33
N PHE A 275 -20.23 -11.44 9.84
CA PHE A 275 -19.64 -10.11 9.78
C PHE A 275 -20.21 -9.14 10.84
N SER A 276 -20.83 -9.68 11.89
CA SER A 276 -21.41 -8.86 12.97
C SER A 276 -20.38 -8.05 13.75
N GLU A 277 -19.13 -8.54 13.85
CA GLU A 277 -18.02 -7.79 14.48
C GLU A 277 -17.52 -6.62 13.63
N ASP A 278 -17.77 -6.67 12.32
CA ASP A 278 -17.51 -5.55 11.39
C ASP A 278 -18.72 -4.59 11.31
N ALA A 279 -19.75 -4.78 12.16
CA ALA A 279 -21.01 -4.05 12.15
C ALA A 279 -21.76 -4.11 10.80
N ILE A 280 -21.59 -5.18 10.02
CA ILE A 280 -22.26 -5.39 8.72
C ILE A 280 -23.47 -6.31 8.95
N ALA A 281 -24.67 -5.76 8.77
CA ALA A 281 -25.90 -6.52 8.88
C ALA A 281 -26.09 -7.47 7.69
N ASP A 282 -26.74 -8.62 7.92
CA ASP A 282 -27.01 -9.61 6.87
C ASP A 282 -27.80 -9.02 5.68
N SER A 283 -28.69 -8.06 5.94
CA SER A 283 -29.45 -7.35 4.90
C SER A 283 -28.59 -6.60 3.88
N PHE A 284 -27.34 -6.28 4.23
CA PHE A 284 -26.40 -5.68 3.28
C PHE A 284 -26.10 -6.62 2.09
N PHE A 285 -26.04 -7.92 2.34
CA PHE A 285 -25.74 -8.96 1.37
C PHE A 285 -26.97 -9.42 0.57
N GLU A 286 -28.16 -8.95 0.92
CA GLU A 286 -29.40 -9.28 0.22
C GLU A 286 -29.61 -8.42 -1.03
N ASN A 287 -30.34 -8.98 -2.01
CA ASN A 287 -30.79 -8.27 -3.22
C ASN A 287 -29.66 -7.59 -4.00
N VAL A 288 -28.44 -8.17 -4.01
CA VAL A 288 -27.33 -7.72 -4.83
C VAL A 288 -27.54 -8.24 -6.25
N SER A 289 -27.67 -7.34 -7.22
CA SER A 289 -27.87 -7.69 -8.64
C SER A 289 -26.58 -7.95 -9.39
N ASP A 290 -25.55 -7.19 -9.05
CA ASP A 290 -24.22 -7.22 -9.67
C ASP A 290 -23.17 -6.69 -8.69
N ILE A 291 -21.92 -6.99 -8.95
CA ILE A 291 -20.80 -6.54 -8.09
C ILE A 291 -19.71 -5.93 -8.98
N THR A 292 -19.24 -4.76 -8.61
CA THR A 292 -18.04 -4.16 -9.19
C THR A 292 -16.94 -4.08 -8.13
N ILE A 293 -15.78 -4.69 -8.42
CA ILE A 293 -14.60 -4.65 -7.57
C ILE A 293 -13.62 -3.66 -8.19
N VAL A 294 -13.19 -2.66 -7.41
CA VAL A 294 -12.33 -1.59 -7.91
C VAL A 294 -11.05 -1.51 -7.10
N ALA A 295 -9.90 -1.58 -7.75
CA ALA A 295 -8.60 -1.54 -7.08
C ALA A 295 -7.45 -1.26 -8.07
N CYS A 296 -6.22 -1.11 -7.53
CA CYS A 296 -4.97 -0.99 -8.28
C CYS A 296 -4.03 -2.15 -7.98
N GLY A 297 -3.20 -2.56 -8.95
CA GLY A 297 -2.07 -3.49 -8.78
C GLY A 297 -2.44 -4.80 -8.09
N THR A 298 -1.67 -5.18 -7.07
CA THR A 298 -1.86 -6.40 -6.27
C THR A 298 -3.28 -6.54 -5.71
N ALA A 299 -3.87 -5.43 -5.23
CA ALA A 299 -5.24 -5.44 -4.71
C ALA A 299 -6.28 -5.74 -5.81
N MET A 300 -6.04 -5.28 -7.04
CA MET A 300 -6.87 -5.62 -8.19
C MET A 300 -6.79 -7.13 -8.50
N TYR A 301 -5.61 -7.72 -8.44
CA TYR A 301 -5.46 -9.17 -8.66
C TYR A 301 -6.14 -10.00 -7.56
N ALA A 302 -6.11 -9.54 -6.30
CA ALA A 302 -6.94 -10.13 -5.25
C ALA A 302 -8.44 -10.00 -5.59
N GLY A 303 -8.86 -8.87 -6.12
CA GLY A 303 -10.22 -8.65 -6.63
C GLY A 303 -10.61 -9.58 -7.78
N MET A 304 -9.68 -9.92 -8.67
CA MET A 304 -9.93 -10.89 -9.76
C MET A 304 -10.15 -12.31 -9.22
N VAL A 305 -9.45 -12.70 -8.15
CA VAL A 305 -9.75 -13.94 -7.42
C VAL A 305 -11.15 -13.85 -6.81
N GLY A 306 -11.44 -12.75 -6.13
CA GLY A 306 -12.76 -12.45 -5.55
C GLY A 306 -13.88 -12.55 -6.58
N LYS A 307 -13.69 -11.97 -7.78
CA LYS A 307 -14.62 -12.11 -8.91
C LYS A 307 -14.91 -13.57 -9.21
N THR A 308 -13.87 -14.38 -9.39
CA THR A 308 -14.01 -15.80 -9.72
C THR A 308 -14.80 -16.54 -8.64
N MET A 309 -14.46 -16.31 -7.36
CA MET A 309 -15.11 -16.95 -6.22
C MET A 309 -16.59 -16.56 -6.08
N ILE A 310 -16.92 -15.30 -6.28
CA ILE A 310 -18.28 -14.78 -6.15
C ILE A 310 -19.12 -15.21 -7.37
N GLN A 311 -18.62 -14.94 -8.58
CA GLN A 311 -19.37 -15.22 -9.81
C GLN A 311 -19.70 -16.69 -9.97
N ASN A 312 -18.79 -17.61 -9.65
CA ASN A 312 -19.01 -19.04 -9.76
C ASN A 312 -20.07 -19.55 -8.77
N ARG A 313 -20.27 -18.87 -7.64
CA ARG A 313 -21.27 -19.28 -6.62
C ARG A 313 -22.62 -18.61 -6.82
N LEU A 314 -22.62 -17.33 -7.16
CA LEU A 314 -23.85 -16.55 -7.23
C LEU A 314 -24.49 -16.56 -8.62
N HIS A 315 -23.69 -16.78 -9.69
CA HIS A 315 -24.11 -16.63 -11.10
C HIS A 315 -24.69 -15.25 -11.41
N ILE A 316 -24.12 -14.18 -10.80
CA ILE A 316 -24.44 -12.78 -11.12
C ILE A 316 -23.22 -12.13 -11.81
N PRO A 317 -23.41 -11.02 -12.54
CA PRO A 317 -22.30 -10.27 -13.11
C PRO A 317 -21.34 -9.77 -12.02
N VAL A 318 -20.04 -10.03 -12.18
CA VAL A 318 -18.99 -9.46 -11.35
C VAL A 318 -17.92 -8.86 -12.25
N THR A 319 -17.70 -7.57 -12.13
CA THR A 319 -16.69 -6.83 -12.88
C THR A 319 -15.51 -6.48 -11.97
N VAL A 320 -14.29 -6.51 -12.52
CA VAL A 320 -13.12 -5.94 -11.86
C VAL A 320 -12.63 -4.79 -12.71
N ALA A 321 -12.53 -3.61 -12.13
CA ALA A 321 -12.10 -2.40 -12.79
C ALA A 321 -10.79 -1.87 -12.19
N ILE A 322 -9.92 -1.34 -13.04
CA ILE A 322 -8.75 -0.58 -12.61
C ILE A 322 -9.24 0.76 -12.06
N ALA A 323 -8.83 1.13 -10.86
CA ALA A 323 -9.37 2.29 -10.19
C ALA A 323 -9.11 3.61 -10.93
N SER A 324 -7.93 3.78 -11.57
CA SER A 324 -7.61 4.95 -12.38
C SER A 324 -8.54 5.14 -13.59
N GLU A 325 -9.06 4.03 -14.15
CA GLU A 325 -9.92 4.06 -15.34
C GLU A 325 -11.42 4.13 -14.97
N PHE A 326 -11.81 3.49 -13.88
CA PHE A 326 -13.21 3.32 -13.46
C PHE A 326 -14.02 4.61 -13.47
N ARG A 327 -13.43 5.72 -13.04
CA ARG A 327 -14.13 7.00 -12.97
C ARG A 327 -14.34 7.68 -14.31
N TYR A 328 -13.61 7.25 -15.36
CA TYR A 328 -13.70 7.80 -16.71
C TYR A 328 -14.51 6.93 -17.67
N GLU A 329 -14.85 5.69 -17.27
CA GLU A 329 -15.59 4.71 -18.09
C GLU A 329 -17.11 4.79 -17.93
N GLU A 330 -17.66 5.79 -17.23
CA GLU A 330 -19.09 5.91 -16.94
C GLU A 330 -19.69 4.59 -16.41
N PRO A 331 -19.31 4.13 -15.22
CA PRO A 331 -19.65 2.79 -14.75
C PRO A 331 -21.15 2.60 -14.60
N VAL A 332 -21.66 1.44 -15.02
CA VAL A 332 -23.07 1.08 -14.91
C VAL A 332 -23.35 0.60 -13.49
N ILE A 333 -23.79 1.50 -12.64
CA ILE A 333 -24.11 1.25 -11.23
C ILE A 333 -25.55 1.67 -10.95
N ASN A 334 -26.28 0.85 -10.21
CA ASN A 334 -27.63 1.13 -9.74
C ASN A 334 -27.73 0.89 -8.22
N GLU A 335 -28.87 1.19 -7.60
CA GLU A 335 -29.07 1.07 -6.14
C GLU A 335 -28.88 -0.35 -5.59
N LYS A 336 -28.96 -1.41 -6.43
CA LYS A 336 -28.75 -2.81 -6.06
C LYS A 336 -27.35 -3.30 -6.38
N SER A 337 -26.55 -2.50 -7.07
CA SER A 337 -25.15 -2.81 -7.34
C SER A 337 -24.34 -2.70 -6.06
N MET A 338 -23.48 -3.68 -5.79
CA MET A 338 -22.50 -3.61 -4.72
C MET A 338 -21.14 -3.20 -5.31
N VAL A 339 -20.52 -2.18 -4.74
CA VAL A 339 -19.16 -1.78 -5.13
C VAL A 339 -18.20 -2.13 -3.99
N ILE A 340 -17.18 -2.94 -4.31
CA ILE A 340 -16.15 -3.36 -3.35
C ILE A 340 -14.84 -2.68 -3.76
N VAL A 341 -14.32 -1.80 -2.92
CA VAL A 341 -13.00 -1.19 -3.14
C VAL A 341 -11.94 -1.87 -2.28
N VAL A 342 -10.75 -2.09 -2.85
CA VAL A 342 -9.68 -2.83 -2.17
C VAL A 342 -8.41 -2.00 -2.15
N SER A 343 -7.84 -1.80 -0.96
CA SER A 343 -6.56 -1.10 -0.79
C SER A 343 -5.87 -1.55 0.50
N GLN A 344 -4.59 -1.89 0.45
CA GLN A 344 -3.85 -2.22 1.67
C GLN A 344 -3.76 -1.01 2.59
N SER A 345 -3.34 0.15 2.09
CA SER A 345 -3.18 1.38 2.86
C SER A 345 -4.51 2.09 3.17
N GLY A 346 -5.53 1.89 2.32
CA GLY A 346 -6.75 2.67 2.34
C GLY A 346 -6.57 4.15 1.96
N GLU A 347 -5.42 4.50 1.36
CA GLU A 347 -5.04 5.86 0.96
C GLU A 347 -4.68 5.94 -0.54
N THR A 348 -4.94 4.90 -1.33
CA THR A 348 -4.70 4.92 -2.78
C THR A 348 -5.68 5.88 -3.43
N ILE A 349 -5.16 6.98 -4.00
CA ILE A 349 -6.00 8.10 -4.48
C ILE A 349 -6.99 7.65 -5.54
N ASP A 350 -6.57 6.90 -6.56
CA ASP A 350 -7.46 6.42 -7.60
C ASP A 350 -8.62 5.59 -7.03
N THR A 351 -8.32 4.73 -6.03
CA THR A 351 -9.33 3.88 -5.38
C THR A 351 -10.28 4.71 -4.51
N LEU A 352 -9.78 5.77 -3.86
CA LEU A 352 -10.60 6.70 -3.09
C LEU A 352 -11.56 7.47 -4.00
N GLU A 353 -11.07 8.01 -5.11
CA GLU A 353 -11.90 8.73 -6.07
C GLU A 353 -12.94 7.82 -6.73
N ALA A 354 -12.57 6.57 -7.02
CA ALA A 354 -13.52 5.57 -7.50
C ALA A 354 -14.62 5.27 -6.49
N LEU A 355 -14.29 5.20 -5.18
CA LEU A 355 -15.27 5.06 -4.10
C LEU A 355 -16.21 6.27 -4.03
N ARG A 356 -15.65 7.48 -4.09
CA ARG A 356 -16.42 8.74 -4.09
C ARG A 356 -17.42 8.79 -5.25
N LEU A 357 -16.99 8.34 -6.43
CA LEU A 357 -17.87 8.21 -7.58
C LEU A 357 -18.98 7.18 -7.31
N ALA A 358 -18.64 5.98 -6.83
CA ALA A 358 -19.60 4.92 -6.52
C ALA A 358 -20.67 5.36 -5.50
N ASN A 359 -20.26 6.11 -4.46
CA ASN A 359 -21.14 6.63 -3.42
C ASN A 359 -22.25 7.57 -3.94
N LYS A 360 -22.11 8.11 -5.16
CA LYS A 360 -23.16 8.92 -5.82
C LYS A 360 -24.32 8.06 -6.34
N TYR A 361 -24.08 6.78 -6.60
CA TYR A 361 -25.03 5.88 -7.26
C TYR A 361 -25.59 4.78 -6.34
N THR A 362 -24.81 4.30 -5.38
CA THR A 362 -25.22 3.23 -4.47
C THR A 362 -24.79 3.49 -3.03
N LYS A 363 -25.57 2.94 -2.07
CA LYS A 363 -25.20 2.86 -0.66
C LYS A 363 -24.59 1.49 -0.30
N LYS A 364 -24.46 0.58 -1.26
CA LYS A 364 -23.85 -0.73 -1.07
C LYS A 364 -22.36 -0.69 -1.40
N THR A 365 -21.60 0.21 -0.74
CA THR A 365 -20.13 0.28 -0.87
C THR A 365 -19.47 -0.42 0.32
N LEU A 366 -18.49 -1.27 0.01
CA LEU A 366 -17.70 -2.04 0.97
C LEU A 366 -16.22 -1.84 0.68
N SER A 367 -15.43 -1.52 1.68
CA SER A 367 -13.98 -1.50 1.53
C SER A 367 -13.31 -2.67 2.21
N ILE A 368 -12.27 -3.23 1.58
CA ILE A 368 -11.34 -4.20 2.16
C ILE A 368 -10.01 -3.48 2.33
N VAL A 369 -9.67 -3.10 3.56
CA VAL A 369 -8.48 -2.30 3.88
C VAL A 369 -7.75 -2.85 5.10
N ASN A 370 -6.47 -2.54 5.23
CA ASN A 370 -5.69 -2.97 6.40
C ASN A 370 -5.53 -1.84 7.44
N VAL A 371 -5.48 -0.57 7.02
CA VAL A 371 -5.22 0.55 7.93
C VAL A 371 -6.53 1.13 8.45
N LYS A 372 -6.69 1.06 9.79
CA LYS A 372 -7.85 1.64 10.48
C LYS A 372 -7.86 3.15 10.33
N GLY A 373 -9.07 3.71 10.08
CA GLY A 373 -9.27 5.14 9.97
C GLY A 373 -8.70 5.77 8.68
N SER A 374 -8.26 4.96 7.72
CA SER A 374 -7.84 5.46 6.40
C SER A 374 -8.99 6.15 5.66
N SER A 375 -8.66 6.97 4.66
CA SER A 375 -9.64 7.76 3.90
C SER A 375 -10.71 6.88 3.25
N ILE A 376 -10.30 5.78 2.61
CA ILE A 376 -11.24 4.82 2.02
C ILE A 376 -12.14 4.19 3.10
N ALA A 377 -11.58 3.86 4.28
CA ALA A 377 -12.37 3.28 5.37
C ALA A 377 -13.44 4.26 5.89
N ARG A 378 -13.11 5.54 6.01
CA ARG A 378 -14.06 6.56 6.51
C ARG A 378 -15.19 6.88 5.53
N GLU A 379 -14.93 6.76 4.24
CA GLU A 379 -15.89 7.14 3.20
C GLU A 379 -16.73 5.96 2.69
N SER A 380 -16.40 4.72 3.05
CA SER A 380 -17.17 3.53 2.70
C SER A 380 -18.39 3.35 3.60
N SER A 381 -19.47 2.79 3.07
CA SER A 381 -20.66 2.44 3.89
C SER A 381 -20.33 1.35 4.91
N TYR A 382 -19.48 0.39 4.52
CA TYR A 382 -18.99 -0.69 5.39
C TYR A 382 -17.52 -0.98 5.14
N VAL A 383 -16.83 -1.49 6.15
CA VAL A 383 -15.39 -1.74 6.11
C VAL A 383 -15.06 -3.14 6.62
N LEU A 384 -14.27 -3.89 5.86
CA LEU A 384 -13.60 -5.10 6.31
C LEU A 384 -12.11 -4.80 6.52
N TYR A 385 -11.70 -4.75 7.77
CA TYR A 385 -10.28 -4.62 8.11
C TYR A 385 -9.58 -5.97 8.04
N THR A 386 -8.50 -6.09 7.28
CA THR A 386 -7.82 -7.37 7.06
C THR A 386 -6.97 -7.85 8.23
N HIS A 387 -6.69 -6.99 9.21
CA HIS A 387 -5.90 -7.34 10.40
C HIS A 387 -4.53 -7.99 10.08
N ALA A 388 -3.93 -7.69 8.93
CA ALA A 388 -2.63 -8.22 8.53
C ALA A 388 -1.46 -7.72 9.40
N GLY A 389 -1.69 -6.68 10.21
CA GLY A 389 -0.62 -5.93 10.86
C GLY A 389 0.10 -5.00 9.86
N PRO A 390 1.18 -4.32 10.29
CA PRO A 390 1.95 -3.45 9.40
C PRO A 390 2.62 -4.27 8.29
N GLU A 391 2.58 -3.78 7.06
CA GLU A 391 3.28 -4.30 5.90
C GLU A 391 4.20 -3.20 5.37
N ILE A 392 5.51 -3.39 5.53
CA ILE A 392 6.55 -2.38 5.34
C ILE A 392 7.22 -2.51 3.97
N ALA A 393 7.48 -3.75 3.51
CA ALA A 393 8.03 -3.98 2.18
C ALA A 393 7.15 -3.31 1.11
N VAL A 394 7.77 -2.62 0.15
CA VAL A 394 7.04 -1.88 -0.88
C VAL A 394 6.17 -2.82 -1.71
N ALA A 395 6.72 -3.94 -2.15
CA ALA A 395 5.96 -4.99 -2.83
C ALA A 395 5.08 -5.75 -1.82
N SER A 396 3.76 -5.68 -1.99
CA SER A 396 2.81 -6.35 -1.10
C SER A 396 2.87 -7.87 -1.21
N THR A 397 2.77 -8.55 -0.06
CA THR A 397 2.76 -10.02 0.04
C THR A 397 1.60 -10.51 0.90
N LYS A 398 1.68 -10.37 2.22
CA LYS A 398 0.63 -10.81 3.14
C LYS A 398 -0.69 -10.07 2.95
N ALA A 399 -0.65 -8.80 2.52
CA ALA A 399 -1.86 -8.04 2.24
C ALA A 399 -2.69 -8.68 1.11
N TYR A 400 -2.04 -9.21 0.07
CA TYR A 400 -2.73 -9.94 -0.99
C TYR A 400 -3.48 -11.17 -0.45
N THR A 401 -2.81 -12.03 0.31
CA THR A 401 -3.41 -13.27 0.83
C THR A 401 -4.58 -13.02 1.77
N VAL A 402 -4.49 -11.99 2.64
CA VAL A 402 -5.62 -11.64 3.52
C VAL A 402 -6.78 -10.98 2.77
N GLN A 403 -6.52 -10.23 1.70
CA GLN A 403 -7.56 -9.71 0.82
C GLN A 403 -8.28 -10.87 0.11
N VAL A 404 -7.55 -11.84 -0.41
CA VAL A 404 -8.12 -13.08 -0.99
C VAL A 404 -8.95 -13.81 0.05
N ALA A 405 -8.45 -14.04 1.27
CA ALA A 405 -9.20 -14.70 2.35
C ALA A 405 -10.50 -13.95 2.70
N SER A 406 -10.46 -12.62 2.69
CA SER A 406 -11.66 -11.78 2.88
C SER A 406 -12.69 -12.00 1.76
N PHE A 407 -12.26 -12.10 0.51
CA PHE A 407 -13.14 -12.41 -0.62
C PHE A 407 -13.74 -13.81 -0.53
N TYR A 408 -13.01 -14.80 0.01
CA TYR A 408 -13.53 -16.16 0.21
C TYR A 408 -14.68 -16.16 1.21
N LEU A 409 -14.51 -15.48 2.35
CA LEU A 409 -15.59 -15.33 3.33
C LEU A 409 -16.80 -14.55 2.76
N LEU A 410 -16.55 -13.47 2.02
CA LEU A 410 -17.60 -12.69 1.35
C LEU A 410 -18.37 -13.54 0.32
N ALA A 411 -17.67 -14.30 -0.51
CA ALA A 411 -18.29 -15.19 -1.49
C ALA A 411 -19.18 -16.23 -0.83
N CYS A 412 -18.70 -16.85 0.26
CA CYS A 412 -19.46 -17.81 1.05
C CYS A 412 -20.70 -17.13 1.68
N LYS A 413 -20.54 -15.97 2.31
CA LYS A 413 -21.66 -15.22 2.94
C LYS A 413 -22.72 -14.81 1.93
N LEU A 414 -22.32 -14.21 0.81
CA LEU A 414 -23.22 -13.82 -0.27
C LEU A 414 -24.00 -15.02 -0.82
N ALA A 415 -23.31 -16.16 -1.06
CA ALA A 415 -23.93 -17.36 -1.58
C ALA A 415 -24.93 -17.97 -0.58
N MET A 416 -24.62 -17.96 0.71
CA MET A 416 -25.55 -18.39 1.76
C MET A 416 -26.77 -17.48 1.84
N THR A 417 -26.57 -16.16 1.91
CA THR A 417 -27.66 -15.19 2.03
C THR A 417 -28.63 -15.26 0.84
N GLN A 418 -28.09 -15.50 -0.35
CA GLN A 418 -28.89 -15.69 -1.57
C GLN A 418 -29.34 -17.13 -1.81
N GLN A 419 -29.17 -18.02 -0.83
CA GLN A 419 -29.60 -19.45 -0.89
C GLN A 419 -29.02 -20.22 -2.11
N LYS A 420 -27.79 -19.88 -2.52
CA LYS A 420 -27.08 -20.55 -3.61
C LYS A 420 -26.26 -21.76 -3.17
N ILE A 421 -25.91 -21.81 -1.89
CA ILE A 421 -25.25 -22.95 -1.23
C ILE A 421 -25.99 -23.32 0.05
N SER A 422 -25.91 -24.57 0.44
CA SER A 422 -26.43 -25.07 1.71
C SER A 422 -25.53 -24.66 2.88
N VAL A 423 -26.08 -24.74 4.09
CA VAL A 423 -25.30 -24.51 5.33
C VAL A 423 -24.13 -25.51 5.45
N GLU A 424 -24.30 -26.75 5.01
CA GLU A 424 -23.26 -27.78 5.07
C GLU A 424 -22.11 -27.50 4.10
N GLU A 425 -22.42 -27.09 2.88
CA GLU A 425 -21.41 -26.65 1.90
C GLU A 425 -20.62 -25.45 2.43
N ALA A 426 -21.32 -24.49 3.05
CA ALA A 426 -20.67 -23.32 3.68
C ALA A 426 -19.73 -23.74 4.82
N ARG A 427 -20.14 -24.71 5.67
CA ARG A 427 -19.27 -25.22 6.74
C ARG A 427 -18.03 -25.91 6.20
N THR A 428 -18.20 -26.75 5.19
CA THR A 428 -17.08 -27.43 4.53
C THR A 428 -16.10 -26.41 3.94
N PHE A 429 -16.62 -25.40 3.26
CA PHE A 429 -15.82 -24.33 2.66
C PHE A 429 -15.04 -23.53 3.71
N VAL A 430 -15.71 -23.11 4.79
CA VAL A 430 -15.07 -22.37 5.90
C VAL A 430 -14.04 -23.26 6.61
N GLY A 431 -14.34 -24.55 6.80
CA GLY A 431 -13.38 -25.51 7.37
C GLY A 431 -12.10 -25.62 6.54
N THR A 432 -12.22 -25.73 5.21
CA THR A 432 -11.03 -25.72 4.33
C THR A 432 -10.26 -24.42 4.42
N LEU A 433 -10.97 -23.28 4.47
CA LEU A 433 -10.30 -21.96 4.60
C LEU A 433 -9.51 -21.84 5.92
N GLN A 434 -10.00 -22.42 7.01
CA GLN A 434 -9.30 -22.43 8.30
C GLN A 434 -8.03 -23.29 8.31
N GLU A 435 -7.92 -24.30 7.42
CA GLU A 435 -6.73 -25.12 7.26
C GLU A 435 -5.66 -24.51 6.35
N ILE A 436 -5.97 -23.46 5.59
CA ILE A 436 -5.03 -22.82 4.67
C ILE A 436 -3.71 -22.38 5.33
N PRO A 437 -3.68 -21.84 6.56
CA PRO A 437 -2.44 -21.55 7.25
C PRO A 437 -1.47 -22.72 7.31
N ASN A 438 -1.95 -23.93 7.59
CA ASN A 438 -1.14 -25.14 7.67
C ASN A 438 -0.51 -25.50 6.31
N TYR A 439 -1.30 -25.43 5.23
CA TYR A 439 -0.79 -25.68 3.88
C TYR A 439 0.26 -24.65 3.43
N ILE A 440 0.10 -23.37 3.85
CA ILE A 440 1.12 -22.34 3.58
C ILE A 440 2.42 -22.66 4.34
N GLU A 441 2.35 -23.15 5.58
CA GLU A 441 3.54 -23.57 6.32
C GLU A 441 4.28 -24.73 5.62
N GLU A 442 3.57 -25.69 5.01
CA GLU A 442 4.16 -26.76 4.22
C GLU A 442 4.94 -26.22 3.00
N VAL A 443 4.40 -25.22 2.28
CA VAL A 443 5.12 -24.65 1.13
C VAL A 443 6.26 -23.72 1.57
N LEU A 444 6.16 -23.03 2.70
CA LEU A 444 7.25 -22.24 3.27
C LEU A 444 8.47 -23.12 3.62
N ALA A 445 8.26 -24.38 3.99
CA ALA A 445 9.34 -25.32 4.23
C ALA A 445 10.14 -25.65 2.96
N GLN A 446 9.59 -25.41 1.75
CA GLN A 446 10.28 -25.58 0.46
C GLN A 446 11.18 -24.38 0.09
N ALA A 447 11.25 -23.33 0.91
CA ALA A 447 12.00 -22.10 0.61
C ALA A 447 13.47 -22.35 0.18
N PRO A 448 14.25 -23.28 0.78
CA PRO A 448 15.62 -23.56 0.35
C PRO A 448 15.71 -24.13 -1.08
N ASP A 449 14.76 -24.97 -1.47
CA ASP A 449 14.72 -25.56 -2.83
C ASP A 449 14.34 -24.48 -3.86
N ILE A 450 13.42 -23.59 -3.49
CA ILE A 450 13.03 -22.43 -4.31
C ILE A 450 14.22 -21.47 -4.48
N GLU A 451 14.97 -21.19 -3.43
CA GLU A 451 16.20 -20.39 -3.55
C GLU A 451 17.18 -21.00 -4.55
N GLN A 452 17.38 -22.31 -4.51
CA GLN A 452 18.29 -23.01 -5.41
C GLN A 452 17.85 -22.90 -6.88
N LEU A 453 16.56 -23.08 -7.16
CA LEU A 453 16.03 -23.02 -8.53
C LEU A 453 16.13 -21.61 -9.14
N THR A 454 15.98 -20.55 -8.30
CA THR A 454 16.01 -19.16 -8.77
C THR A 454 17.38 -18.74 -9.28
N LYS A 455 18.45 -19.44 -8.95
CA LYS A 455 19.81 -19.16 -9.44
C LYS A 455 19.90 -19.16 -10.98
N ARG A 456 19.04 -19.90 -11.67
CA ARG A 456 18.95 -19.88 -13.14
C ARG A 456 18.19 -18.67 -13.67
N MET A 457 17.40 -18.00 -12.85
CA MET A 457 16.60 -16.83 -13.24
C MET A 457 17.36 -15.50 -13.09
N ILE A 458 18.43 -15.45 -12.31
CA ILE A 458 19.17 -14.22 -11.95
C ILE A 458 19.60 -13.42 -13.18
N ASN A 459 20.01 -14.09 -14.25
CA ASN A 459 20.49 -13.47 -15.48
C ASN A 459 19.40 -13.32 -16.56
N ALA A 460 18.17 -13.68 -16.28
CA ALA A 460 17.08 -13.53 -17.23
C ALA A 460 16.71 -12.04 -17.41
N ASN A 461 16.43 -11.64 -18.65
CA ASN A 461 15.88 -10.32 -18.95
C ASN A 461 14.34 -10.37 -19.01
N ASN A 462 13.79 -11.49 -19.44
CA ASN A 462 12.36 -11.72 -19.61
C ASN A 462 11.95 -13.01 -18.89
N ALA A 463 10.71 -13.07 -18.44
CA ALA A 463 10.08 -14.27 -17.90
C ALA A 463 8.58 -14.27 -18.22
N PHE A 464 7.99 -15.46 -18.39
CA PHE A 464 6.57 -15.60 -18.62
C PHE A 464 5.92 -16.41 -17.50
N PHE A 465 4.73 -15.97 -17.10
CA PHE A 465 3.87 -16.71 -16.19
C PHE A 465 2.65 -17.19 -16.96
N ILE A 466 2.33 -18.47 -16.90
CA ILE A 466 1.20 -19.03 -17.65
C ILE A 466 0.30 -19.91 -16.79
N GLY A 467 -0.99 -19.77 -16.98
CA GLY A 467 -2.01 -20.54 -16.28
C GLY A 467 -3.35 -20.46 -17.00
N ARG A 468 -4.38 -21.14 -16.46
CA ARG A 468 -5.76 -21.02 -16.95
C ARG A 468 -6.73 -20.83 -15.79
N GLY A 469 -7.80 -20.04 -16.03
CA GLY A 469 -8.79 -19.76 -14.99
C GLY A 469 -8.15 -19.08 -13.78
N LEU A 470 -8.32 -19.65 -12.59
CA LEU A 470 -7.78 -19.11 -11.35
C LEU A 470 -6.24 -19.05 -11.37
N ASP A 471 -5.58 -20.03 -11.99
CA ASP A 471 -4.12 -20.05 -12.15
C ASP A 471 -3.60 -18.88 -13.02
N TYR A 472 -4.37 -18.42 -14.01
CA TYR A 472 -3.99 -17.23 -14.78
C TYR A 472 -4.02 -15.95 -13.92
N THR A 473 -5.06 -15.79 -13.10
CA THR A 473 -5.15 -14.67 -12.16
C THR A 473 -3.97 -14.67 -11.17
N LEU A 474 -3.62 -15.83 -10.66
CA LEU A 474 -2.44 -16.05 -9.82
C LEU A 474 -1.14 -15.64 -10.54
N CYS A 475 -0.98 -16.03 -11.80
CA CYS A 475 0.18 -15.71 -12.63
C CYS A 475 0.35 -14.20 -12.82
N MET A 476 -0.73 -13.42 -12.88
CA MET A 476 -0.66 -11.95 -12.95
C MET A 476 0.03 -11.38 -11.71
N GLU A 477 -0.34 -11.84 -10.51
CA GLU A 477 0.31 -11.41 -9.25
C GLU A 477 1.77 -11.86 -9.19
N GLY A 478 2.07 -13.11 -9.58
CA GLY A 478 3.45 -13.62 -9.62
C GLY A 478 4.36 -12.82 -10.56
N ALA A 479 3.86 -12.50 -11.75
CA ALA A 479 4.59 -11.67 -12.72
C ALA A 479 4.80 -10.24 -12.20
N LEU A 480 3.80 -9.67 -11.51
CA LEU A 480 3.92 -8.36 -10.87
C LEU A 480 5.03 -8.38 -9.81
N LYS A 481 5.01 -9.34 -8.89
CA LYS A 481 6.04 -9.45 -7.84
C LYS A 481 7.44 -9.59 -8.44
N LEU A 482 7.62 -10.44 -9.45
CA LEU A 482 8.93 -10.64 -10.05
C LEU A 482 9.45 -9.34 -10.70
N LYS A 483 8.62 -8.64 -11.50
CA LYS A 483 9.04 -7.39 -12.16
C LYS A 483 9.34 -6.25 -11.18
N GLU A 484 8.54 -6.12 -10.12
CA GLU A 484 8.70 -5.04 -9.13
C GLU A 484 10.07 -5.06 -8.44
N ILE A 485 10.53 -6.24 -8.01
CA ILE A 485 11.71 -6.35 -7.14
C ILE A 485 12.97 -6.89 -7.82
N SER A 486 12.84 -7.60 -8.96
CA SER A 486 13.99 -8.15 -9.70
C SER A 486 14.34 -7.38 -10.97
N TYR A 487 13.42 -6.53 -11.45
CA TYR A 487 13.50 -5.77 -12.70
C TYR A 487 13.58 -6.65 -13.95
N ILE A 488 13.25 -7.94 -13.84
CA ILE A 488 13.03 -8.83 -14.98
C ILE A 488 11.69 -8.45 -15.61
N HIS A 489 11.66 -8.24 -16.91
CA HIS A 489 10.39 -8.02 -17.61
C HIS A 489 9.55 -9.31 -17.55
N ALA A 490 8.60 -9.36 -16.65
CA ALA A 490 7.76 -10.52 -16.44
C ALA A 490 6.31 -10.23 -16.83
N GLU A 491 5.70 -11.10 -17.63
CA GLU A 491 4.31 -10.98 -18.05
C GLU A 491 3.55 -12.28 -17.80
N ALA A 492 2.24 -12.13 -17.51
CA ALA A 492 1.34 -13.25 -17.33
C ALA A 492 0.37 -13.37 -18.49
N TYR A 493 0.16 -14.60 -18.94
CA TYR A 493 -0.77 -14.92 -20.02
C TYR A 493 -1.70 -16.09 -19.66
N ALA A 494 -2.94 -15.99 -20.08
CA ALA A 494 -3.77 -17.17 -20.19
C ALA A 494 -3.06 -18.15 -21.14
N ALA A 495 -2.75 -19.36 -20.67
CA ALA A 495 -1.83 -20.26 -21.39
C ALA A 495 -2.27 -20.56 -22.84
N GLY A 496 -3.58 -20.54 -23.11
CA GLY A 496 -4.11 -20.70 -24.47
C GLY A 496 -3.89 -19.49 -25.37
N GLU A 497 -3.84 -18.27 -24.78
CA GLU A 497 -3.69 -17.01 -25.51
C GLU A 497 -2.26 -16.80 -26.03
N LEU A 498 -1.29 -17.46 -25.39
CA LEU A 498 0.12 -17.33 -25.77
C LEU A 498 0.37 -17.60 -27.28
N LYS A 499 -0.42 -18.46 -27.90
CA LYS A 499 -0.33 -18.82 -29.33
C LYS A 499 -0.70 -17.68 -30.28
N HIS A 500 -1.47 -16.72 -29.80
CA HIS A 500 -2.02 -15.63 -30.61
C HIS A 500 -1.06 -14.44 -30.76
N GLY A 501 0.23 -14.66 -30.54
CA GLY A 501 1.31 -13.67 -30.78
C GLY A 501 2.50 -13.85 -29.86
N THR A 502 2.28 -13.83 -28.57
CA THR A 502 3.35 -13.74 -27.53
C THR A 502 4.32 -14.93 -27.54
N ILE A 503 3.90 -16.10 -28.00
CA ILE A 503 4.78 -17.28 -28.12
C ILE A 503 6.01 -17.03 -29.01
N ALA A 504 5.98 -16.01 -29.87
CA ALA A 504 7.12 -15.56 -30.68
C ALA A 504 8.29 -15.07 -29.81
N LEU A 505 8.06 -14.67 -28.58
CA LEU A 505 9.08 -14.21 -27.62
C LEU A 505 9.72 -15.37 -26.85
N VAL A 506 9.17 -16.57 -26.94
CA VAL A 506 9.72 -17.76 -26.27
C VAL A 506 10.91 -18.28 -27.07
N SER A 507 12.08 -18.30 -26.43
CA SER A 507 13.33 -18.76 -26.99
C SER A 507 14.10 -19.64 -26.00
N GLU A 508 15.21 -20.20 -26.43
CA GLU A 508 16.06 -21.08 -25.61
C GLU A 508 16.42 -20.45 -24.27
N GLY A 509 16.13 -21.17 -23.18
CA GLY A 509 16.46 -20.79 -21.81
C GLY A 509 15.56 -19.69 -21.18
N VAL A 510 14.57 -19.15 -21.89
CA VAL A 510 13.64 -18.16 -21.31
C VAL A 510 12.82 -18.82 -20.19
N PRO A 511 12.80 -18.27 -18.97
CA PRO A 511 11.99 -18.80 -17.88
C PRO A 511 10.49 -18.69 -18.17
N VAL A 512 9.81 -19.81 -18.04
CA VAL A 512 8.35 -19.89 -18.06
C VAL A 512 7.89 -20.55 -16.76
N ILE A 513 7.21 -19.78 -15.92
CA ILE A 513 6.64 -20.24 -14.67
C ILE A 513 5.17 -20.60 -14.94
N ALA A 514 4.84 -21.86 -14.81
CA ALA A 514 3.52 -22.38 -15.14
C ALA A 514 2.78 -22.86 -13.88
N ALA A 515 1.51 -22.47 -13.74
CA ALA A 515 0.62 -23.01 -12.73
C ALA A 515 -0.41 -23.92 -13.40
N ALA A 516 -0.52 -25.17 -12.91
CA ALA A 516 -1.46 -26.18 -13.39
C ALA A 516 -2.12 -26.88 -12.18
N THR A 517 -2.91 -26.12 -11.42
CA THR A 517 -3.52 -26.58 -10.17
C THR A 517 -5.01 -26.93 -10.33
N GLN A 518 -5.64 -26.45 -11.40
CA GLN A 518 -7.07 -26.59 -11.65
C GLN A 518 -7.36 -27.85 -12.47
N LYS A 519 -7.91 -28.89 -11.84
CA LYS A 519 -8.13 -30.21 -12.43
C LYS A 519 -8.90 -30.16 -13.76
N HIS A 520 -9.94 -29.33 -13.86
CA HIS A 520 -10.82 -29.27 -15.05
C HIS A 520 -10.12 -28.70 -16.30
N VAL A 521 -9.01 -27.98 -16.17
CA VAL A 521 -8.22 -27.41 -17.28
C VAL A 521 -6.79 -27.95 -17.34
N TYR A 522 -6.41 -28.85 -16.43
CA TYR A 522 -5.05 -29.36 -16.28
C TYR A 522 -4.44 -29.86 -17.60
N SER A 523 -5.11 -30.76 -18.30
CA SER A 523 -4.61 -31.30 -19.58
C SER A 523 -4.37 -30.23 -20.64
N LYS A 524 -5.15 -29.14 -20.61
CA LYS A 524 -5.00 -28.01 -21.53
C LYS A 524 -3.77 -27.17 -21.18
N VAL A 525 -3.52 -26.97 -19.88
CA VAL A 525 -2.32 -26.25 -19.42
C VAL A 525 -1.07 -27.05 -19.78
N ILE A 526 -1.04 -28.35 -19.50
CA ILE A 526 0.09 -29.24 -19.86
C ILE A 526 0.38 -29.21 -21.37
N SER A 527 -0.67 -29.20 -22.22
CA SER A 527 -0.48 -29.06 -23.66
C SER A 527 0.21 -27.73 -24.02
N ASN A 528 -0.20 -26.62 -23.40
CA ASN A 528 0.44 -25.33 -23.65
C ASN A 528 1.88 -25.25 -23.10
N ILE A 529 2.15 -25.92 -21.98
CA ILE A 529 3.51 -26.03 -21.42
C ILE A 529 4.43 -26.77 -22.40
N ARG A 530 3.98 -27.90 -23.01
CA ARG A 530 4.75 -28.59 -24.03
C ARG A 530 5.07 -27.73 -25.25
N GLU A 531 4.19 -26.82 -25.62
CA GLU A 531 4.40 -25.91 -26.75
C GLU A 531 5.55 -24.91 -26.48
N VAL A 532 5.63 -24.35 -25.27
CA VAL A 532 6.74 -23.46 -24.89
C VAL A 532 8.03 -24.26 -24.66
N LYS A 533 7.91 -25.46 -24.09
CA LYS A 533 9.04 -26.37 -23.88
C LYS A 533 9.70 -26.77 -25.21
N ALA A 534 8.89 -27.08 -26.24
CA ALA A 534 9.37 -27.39 -27.58
C ALA A 534 10.13 -26.22 -28.26
N ARG A 535 10.07 -25.00 -27.71
CA ARG A 535 10.81 -23.82 -28.17
C ARG A 535 12.02 -23.49 -27.29
N GLY A 536 12.39 -24.43 -26.41
CA GLY A 536 13.56 -24.31 -25.56
C GLY A 536 13.35 -23.54 -24.25
N ALA A 537 12.12 -23.22 -23.87
CA ALA A 537 11.83 -22.55 -22.59
C ALA A 537 12.37 -23.37 -21.40
N TYR A 538 12.91 -22.67 -20.40
CA TYR A 538 13.17 -23.22 -19.08
C TYR A 538 11.88 -23.18 -18.25
N VAL A 539 11.26 -24.31 -18.05
CA VAL A 539 9.91 -24.39 -17.42
C VAL A 539 10.00 -24.78 -15.97
N ILE A 540 9.42 -23.94 -15.10
CA ILE A 540 9.14 -24.22 -13.70
C ILE A 540 7.63 -24.46 -13.58
N LEU A 541 7.22 -25.63 -13.16
CA LEU A 541 5.82 -26.03 -13.08
C LEU A 541 5.38 -26.18 -11.62
N LEU A 542 4.28 -25.51 -11.26
CA LEU A 542 3.55 -25.71 -10.00
C LEU A 542 2.35 -26.60 -10.27
N SER A 543 2.22 -27.73 -9.57
CA SER A 543 1.03 -28.56 -9.63
C SER A 543 0.90 -29.46 -8.40
N LYS A 544 -0.26 -30.10 -8.26
CA LYS A 544 -0.53 -31.12 -7.22
C LYS A 544 -0.19 -32.54 -7.67
N ASP A 545 0.28 -32.70 -8.90
CA ASP A 545 0.64 -34.03 -9.46
C ASP A 545 2.04 -34.42 -9.01
N LYS A 546 2.12 -35.34 -8.06
CA LYS A 546 3.39 -35.74 -7.42
C LYS A 546 4.33 -36.54 -8.33
N GLU A 547 3.86 -37.00 -9.51
CA GLU A 547 4.59 -37.92 -10.39
C GLU A 547 5.12 -37.29 -11.67
N ILE A 548 5.18 -35.96 -11.80
CA ILE A 548 5.72 -35.33 -13.02
C ILE A 548 7.24 -35.49 -13.07
N THR A 549 7.68 -36.47 -13.79
CA THR A 549 9.10 -36.73 -14.07
C THR A 549 9.45 -36.57 -15.57
N ASP A 550 8.45 -36.28 -16.41
CA ASP A 550 8.61 -36.14 -17.87
C ASP A 550 9.34 -34.83 -18.21
N PRO A 551 10.62 -34.87 -18.68
CA PRO A 551 11.40 -33.66 -19.02
C PRO A 551 10.82 -32.93 -20.22
N SER A 552 9.90 -33.50 -20.98
CA SER A 552 9.18 -32.82 -22.05
C SER A 552 8.11 -31.85 -21.54
N ILE A 553 7.81 -31.88 -20.22
CA ILE A 553 6.83 -31.01 -19.57
C ILE A 553 7.57 -29.88 -18.85
N CYS A 554 8.48 -30.16 -17.93
CA CYS A 554 9.16 -29.14 -17.14
C CYS A 554 10.62 -29.50 -16.84
N ASP A 555 11.41 -28.47 -16.52
CA ASP A 555 12.77 -28.60 -16.01
C ASP A 555 12.79 -28.71 -14.50
N VAL A 556 11.84 -28.04 -13.84
CA VAL A 556 11.64 -28.08 -12.39
C VAL A 556 10.15 -28.23 -12.09
N HIS A 557 9.82 -29.16 -11.23
CA HIS A 557 8.48 -29.34 -10.69
C HIS A 557 8.46 -28.95 -9.21
N ILE A 558 7.54 -28.06 -8.85
CA ILE A 558 7.24 -27.68 -7.47
C ILE A 558 5.90 -28.34 -7.12
N ASN A 559 5.96 -29.29 -6.18
CA ASN A 559 4.77 -29.99 -5.75
C ASN A 559 4.02 -29.19 -4.69
N LEU A 560 2.72 -29.00 -4.87
CA LEU A 560 1.83 -28.34 -3.92
C LEU A 560 1.11 -29.37 -3.04
N PRO A 561 0.73 -29.01 -1.80
CA PRO A 561 -0.18 -29.78 -0.97
C PRO A 561 -1.50 -30.10 -1.69
N ASP A 562 -2.14 -31.19 -1.29
CA ASP A 562 -3.41 -31.60 -1.89
C ASP A 562 -4.60 -30.93 -1.18
N VAL A 563 -4.92 -29.74 -1.63
CA VAL A 563 -6.12 -29.00 -1.24
C VAL A 563 -7.09 -28.91 -2.40
N SER A 564 -8.36 -28.59 -2.17
CA SER A 564 -9.32 -28.39 -3.26
C SER A 564 -8.88 -27.27 -4.21
N ASP A 565 -9.13 -27.45 -5.51
CA ASP A 565 -8.60 -26.60 -6.59
C ASP A 565 -8.78 -25.10 -6.36
N GLU A 566 -9.93 -24.71 -5.82
CA GLU A 566 -10.26 -23.30 -5.59
C GLU A 566 -9.41 -22.65 -4.48
N PHE A 567 -8.76 -23.42 -3.61
CA PHE A 567 -7.92 -22.92 -2.52
C PHE A 567 -6.43 -22.91 -2.86
N THR A 568 -6.00 -23.55 -3.94
CA THR A 568 -4.58 -23.63 -4.34
C THR A 568 -3.92 -22.27 -4.58
N ILE A 569 -4.70 -21.21 -4.71
CA ILE A 569 -4.20 -19.83 -4.90
C ILE A 569 -3.34 -19.38 -3.73
N PHE A 570 -3.66 -19.78 -2.50
CA PHE A 570 -2.97 -19.36 -1.29
C PHE A 570 -1.54 -19.91 -1.21
N GLU A 571 -1.38 -21.19 -1.50
CA GLU A 571 -0.07 -21.85 -1.49
C GLU A 571 0.79 -21.39 -2.68
N SER A 572 0.16 -21.35 -3.85
CA SER A 572 0.84 -21.02 -5.09
C SER A 572 1.38 -19.60 -5.11
N VAL A 573 0.66 -18.64 -4.53
CA VAL A 573 1.15 -17.25 -4.47
C VAL A 573 2.36 -17.13 -3.56
N VAL A 574 2.43 -17.90 -2.47
CA VAL A 574 3.61 -17.93 -1.58
C VAL A 574 4.84 -18.41 -2.33
N ILE A 575 4.70 -19.47 -3.15
CA ILE A 575 5.78 -19.95 -4.03
C ILE A 575 6.23 -18.82 -4.98
N PHE A 576 5.31 -18.12 -5.63
CA PHE A 576 5.66 -17.03 -6.56
C PHE A 576 6.34 -15.86 -5.85
N GLN A 577 5.91 -15.52 -4.65
CA GLN A 577 6.55 -14.50 -3.81
C GLN A 577 7.98 -14.92 -3.43
N LEU A 578 8.21 -16.18 -3.06
CA LEU A 578 9.54 -16.72 -2.77
C LEU A 578 10.45 -16.71 -4.02
N ILE A 579 9.93 -17.11 -5.18
CA ILE A 579 10.66 -17.03 -6.46
C ILE A 579 11.10 -15.59 -6.73
N ALA A 580 10.18 -14.63 -6.61
CA ALA A 580 10.50 -13.22 -6.82
C ALA A 580 11.54 -12.71 -5.81
N TYR A 581 11.36 -13.02 -4.52
CA TYR A 581 12.26 -12.64 -3.45
C TYR A 581 13.68 -13.16 -3.65
N TYR A 582 13.86 -14.47 -3.82
CA TYR A 582 15.19 -15.06 -3.99
C TYR A 582 15.86 -14.64 -5.31
N THR A 583 15.09 -14.43 -6.37
CA THR A 583 15.61 -13.86 -7.62
C THR A 583 16.15 -12.43 -7.38
N SER A 584 15.42 -11.60 -6.64
CA SER A 584 15.85 -10.23 -6.30
C SER A 584 17.14 -10.24 -5.47
N VAL A 585 17.16 -11.02 -4.39
CA VAL A 585 18.33 -11.14 -3.50
C VAL A 585 19.54 -11.71 -4.26
N GLY A 586 19.33 -12.74 -5.09
CA GLY A 586 20.38 -13.33 -5.93
C GLY A 586 20.99 -12.34 -6.94
N LYS A 587 20.24 -11.32 -7.37
CA LYS A 587 20.72 -10.21 -8.19
C LYS A 587 21.42 -9.11 -7.36
N GLY A 588 21.51 -9.24 -6.04
CA GLY A 588 22.07 -8.22 -5.14
C GLY A 588 21.17 -6.99 -4.97
N LEU A 589 19.86 -7.13 -5.22
CA LEU A 589 18.88 -6.05 -5.10
C LEU A 589 18.24 -6.05 -3.71
N ASN A 590 17.64 -4.91 -3.32
CA ASN A 590 16.88 -4.79 -2.07
C ASN A 590 15.38 -5.01 -2.36
N PRO A 591 14.78 -6.15 -1.95
CA PRO A 591 13.37 -6.42 -2.21
C PRO A 591 12.41 -5.54 -1.38
N ASP A 592 12.88 -4.95 -0.27
CA ASP A 592 12.04 -4.08 0.57
C ASP A 592 11.82 -2.70 -0.06
N GLN A 593 12.79 -2.22 -0.84
CA GLN A 593 12.81 -0.86 -1.41
C GLN A 593 13.24 -0.93 -2.89
N PRO A 594 12.40 -1.46 -3.77
CA PRO A 594 12.68 -1.48 -5.21
C PRO A 594 12.65 -0.06 -5.79
N ARG A 595 13.54 0.20 -6.77
CA ARG A 595 13.62 1.51 -7.42
C ARG A 595 12.29 1.94 -8.03
N ASN A 596 12.01 3.23 -8.04
CA ASN A 596 10.86 3.86 -8.69
C ASN A 596 9.48 3.36 -8.19
N LEU A 597 9.41 2.74 -7.01
CA LEU A 597 8.14 2.29 -6.43
C LEU A 597 7.99 2.85 -5.01
N ALA A 598 6.75 3.10 -4.61
CA ALA A 598 6.37 3.43 -3.25
C ALA A 598 5.29 2.47 -2.75
N LYS A 599 5.23 2.31 -1.43
CA LYS A 599 4.25 1.42 -0.79
C LYS A 599 2.80 1.79 -1.07
N SER A 600 2.50 3.07 -1.24
CA SER A 600 1.14 3.55 -1.52
C SER A 600 1.20 4.80 -2.40
N VAL A 601 0.32 4.90 -3.37
CA VAL A 601 0.19 6.04 -4.30
C VAL A 601 -0.97 6.91 -3.82
N THR A 602 -0.64 8.11 -3.29
CA THR A 602 -1.62 9.04 -2.68
C THR A 602 -1.77 10.33 -3.47
N VAL A 603 -1.18 10.39 -4.64
CA VAL A 603 -1.28 11.50 -5.60
C VAL A 603 -1.58 10.94 -6.97
N GLU A 604 -2.29 11.70 -7.78
CA GLU A 604 -2.54 11.37 -9.19
C GLU A 604 -1.37 11.69 -10.10
#